data_60690940e4e43a160e21cee58c35d017
#
_entry.id   60690940e4e43a160e21cee58c35d017
#
_cell.length_a   1.000
_cell.length_b   1.000
_cell.length_c   1.000
_cell.angle_alpha   90.00
_cell.angle_beta   90.00
_cell.angle_gamma   90.00
#
_symmetry.space_group_name_H-M   'P 1'
#
loop_
_entity.id
_entity.type
_entity.pdbx_description
1 polymer ?
#
loop_
_entity_poly.entity_id
_entity_poly.type
_entity_poly.pdbx_seq_one_letter_code
_entity_poly.pdbx_strand_id
1 'polypeptide(L)'
;MPVRVLVINIVCCFVLLLLPRSLSAFSDSPQKDPYLQERIATGIDAMYAMRYAEAARAFDDIIAKYPTEPTGYFFRSQIHLWKFLFDYSESDFRLFLQACDKAISVAEVSLKQRPDNTFAQTIVGAVYGFRAMANFRAENFVKATLDGRSCYNYLNEVVKSNPSEFDAYLGMGMFHFGVAAMPSVVRSVANFAGLKGDLEGGLAEIRKAAEKSIWAKNDAAMFLAMINVYYKRDFTLGLRYLNELNTRYPTNVPVLYSLGNVELFVRKPQTALPLYQKVAQLSDTNFRAFSAFAHYRIGECFWRMNDFEKAKAEFQRFFKGRYERSFRGNALLRLALCYEMTGNRGEAVKGYSKCAALTPFEPDDRFAARRAKSLVQKPLDAAQRQLIKGINCVESLRLQEAEQLLRPLADNPALSKEIRSEALYNLGESLREGNRTAEAIPLYLKAIELEPAEERWIMPWSYYRIAEIHFNAGKRELSRTYIEKTKVFSGYDFQEWLTFLIERDATLLKG
;
A
#
# COMPACT_ATOMS: atom_id res chain seq x y z
N MET A 1 -2.92 4.31 -6.52
CA MET A 1 -2.90 2.95 -5.93
C MET A 1 -4.34 2.57 -5.63
N PRO A 2 -4.88 1.46 -6.12
CA PRO A 2 -6.26 1.11 -5.88
C PRO A 2 -6.54 0.84 -4.40
N VAL A 3 -7.74 1.15 -3.95
CA VAL A 3 -8.28 0.89 -2.60
C VAL A 3 -8.02 -0.55 -2.15
N ARG A 4 -8.03 -1.51 -3.09
CA ARG A 4 -7.68 -2.91 -2.83
C ARG A 4 -6.29 -3.09 -2.24
N VAL A 5 -5.29 -2.32 -2.64
CA VAL A 5 -3.91 -2.43 -2.09
C VAL A 5 -3.84 -1.90 -0.66
N LEU A 6 -4.62 -0.87 -0.32
CA LEU A 6 -4.69 -0.36 1.05
C LEU A 6 -5.54 -1.26 1.95
N VAL A 7 -6.71 -1.70 1.47
CA VAL A 7 -7.60 -2.63 2.19
C VAL A 7 -6.96 -4.02 2.28
N ILE A 8 -6.22 -4.46 1.26
CA ILE A 8 -5.46 -5.72 1.24
C ILE A 8 -4.42 -5.78 2.36
N ASN A 9 -3.89 -4.65 2.80
CA ASN A 9 -2.90 -4.63 3.89
C ASN A 9 -3.50 -4.44 5.30
N ILE A 10 -4.80 -4.16 5.45
CA ILE A 10 -5.38 -3.74 6.74
C ILE A 10 -6.45 -4.69 7.30
N VAL A 11 -7.10 -5.55 6.48
CA VAL A 11 -8.32 -6.25 6.90
C VAL A 11 -8.17 -7.76 6.97
N CYS A 12 -8.00 -8.30 8.18
CA CYS A 12 -8.34 -9.68 8.53
C CYS A 12 -8.58 -9.84 10.02
N CYS A 13 -9.81 -9.87 10.46
CA CYS A 13 -10.21 -10.37 11.79
C CYS A 13 -11.71 -10.64 11.90
N PHE A 14 -12.12 -11.80 12.36
CA PHE A 14 -13.43 -12.05 13.01
C PHE A 14 -13.51 -13.38 13.79
N VAL A 15 -13.97 -13.42 14.92
CA VAL A 15 -15.04 -13.55 15.96
C VAL A 15 -14.95 -14.74 16.95
N LEU A 16 -14.95 -14.46 18.28
CA LEU A 16 -15.51 -15.01 19.54
C LEU A 16 -15.21 -16.44 20.03
N LEU A 17 -15.01 -16.74 21.28
CA LEU A 17 -15.62 -16.62 22.59
C LEU A 17 -14.77 -17.20 23.75
N LEU A 18 -14.98 -16.72 24.91
CA LEU A 18 -14.56 -16.74 26.28
C LEU A 18 -14.29 -18.08 26.99
N LEU A 19 -13.35 -18.13 27.93
CA LEU A 19 -13.48 -18.36 29.40
C LEU A 19 -12.10 -18.44 30.11
N PRO A 20 -11.98 -18.10 31.39
CA PRO A 20 -10.73 -17.79 32.09
C PRO A 20 -10.13 -18.92 32.95
N ARG A 21 -8.84 -18.86 33.28
CA ARG A 21 -8.28 -19.30 34.58
C ARG A 21 -6.80 -18.96 34.81
N SER A 22 -6.59 -18.28 35.88
CA SER A 22 -5.64 -18.32 37.03
C SER A 22 -4.14 -18.57 36.87
N LEU A 23 -3.43 -17.73 37.60
CA LEU A 23 -2.00 -17.60 37.86
C LEU A 23 -1.26 -18.84 38.38
N SER A 24 -0.01 -19.00 37.94
CA SER A 24 1.11 -19.38 38.83
C SER A 24 2.49 -19.25 38.18
N ALA A 25 3.38 -18.68 38.92
CA ALA A 25 4.85 -18.80 39.11
C ALA A 25 5.83 -19.07 37.96
N PHE A 26 6.83 -18.23 37.93
CA PHE A 26 8.08 -18.20 37.15
C PHE A 26 8.77 -19.56 36.94
N SER A 27 9.09 -19.87 35.68
CA SER A 27 10.17 -20.76 35.30
C SER A 27 10.96 -20.12 34.15
N ASP A 28 12.26 -20.40 34.07
CA ASP A 28 13.19 -19.84 33.08
C ASP A 28 12.63 -19.96 31.67
N SER A 29 12.19 -18.82 31.12
CA SER A 29 11.66 -18.73 29.78
C SER A 29 12.78 -18.91 28.78
N PRO A 30 12.61 -19.70 27.69
CA PRO A 30 13.55 -19.78 26.58
C PRO A 30 13.99 -18.42 26.02
N GLN A 31 13.13 -17.39 26.20
CA GLN A 31 13.45 -16.00 25.86
C GLN A 31 14.74 -15.48 26.49
N LYS A 32 15.19 -16.02 27.62
CA LYS A 32 16.42 -15.61 28.30
C LYS A 32 17.68 -16.34 27.85
N ASP A 33 17.54 -17.37 26.97
CA ASP A 33 18.68 -18.06 26.42
C ASP A 33 19.44 -17.16 25.43
N PRO A 34 20.69 -16.75 25.75
CA PRO A 34 21.44 -15.83 24.87
C PRO A 34 21.67 -16.41 23.47
N TYR A 35 21.83 -17.74 23.34
CA TYR A 35 21.99 -18.39 22.05
C TYR A 35 20.73 -18.26 21.20
N LEU A 36 19.56 -18.51 21.78
CA LEU A 36 18.28 -18.37 21.07
C LEU A 36 18.09 -16.94 20.59
N GLN A 37 18.32 -15.96 21.45
CA GLN A 37 18.20 -14.54 21.10
C GLN A 37 19.17 -14.14 19.98
N GLU A 38 20.42 -14.58 20.07
CA GLU A 38 21.44 -14.30 19.05
C GLU A 38 21.06 -14.89 17.69
N ARG A 39 20.59 -16.16 17.66
CA ARG A 39 20.20 -16.81 16.40
C ARG A 39 18.96 -16.16 15.79
N ILE A 40 17.96 -15.79 16.59
CA ILE A 40 16.79 -15.04 16.11
C ILE A 40 17.22 -13.70 15.53
N ALA A 41 18.02 -12.93 16.25
CA ALA A 41 18.51 -11.62 15.79
C ALA A 41 19.31 -11.75 14.48
N THR A 42 20.22 -12.72 14.40
CA THR A 42 20.99 -13.01 13.17
C THR A 42 20.07 -13.35 12.01
N GLY A 43 19.08 -14.20 12.24
CA GLY A 43 18.13 -14.60 11.20
C GLY A 43 17.24 -13.45 10.73
N ILE A 44 16.73 -12.62 11.64
CA ILE A 44 15.93 -11.44 11.31
C ILE A 44 16.77 -10.42 10.53
N ASP A 45 17.97 -10.10 10.99
CA ASP A 45 18.87 -9.16 10.28
C ASP A 45 19.22 -9.68 8.88
N ALA A 46 19.48 -10.98 8.74
CA ALA A 46 19.73 -11.60 7.45
C ALA A 46 18.49 -11.54 6.52
N MET A 47 17.27 -11.76 7.06
CA MET A 47 16.01 -11.62 6.30
C MET A 47 15.83 -10.18 5.79
N TYR A 48 15.96 -9.18 6.66
CA TYR A 48 15.83 -7.78 6.28
C TYR A 48 16.92 -7.33 5.32
N ALA A 49 18.12 -7.91 5.42
CA ALA A 49 19.21 -7.71 4.45
C ALA A 49 19.04 -8.55 3.15
N MET A 50 17.94 -9.28 2.98
CA MET A 50 17.61 -10.12 1.83
C MET A 50 18.55 -11.33 1.67
N ARG A 51 19.30 -11.72 2.72
CA ARG A 51 20.20 -12.88 2.75
C ARG A 51 19.47 -14.14 3.25
N TYR A 52 18.46 -14.59 2.52
CA TYR A 52 17.54 -15.67 2.96
C TYR A 52 18.21 -17.02 3.26
N ALA A 53 19.31 -17.36 2.58
CA ALA A 53 20.05 -18.59 2.87
C ALA A 53 20.75 -18.54 4.25
N GLU A 54 21.21 -17.37 4.66
CA GLU A 54 21.80 -17.13 5.98
C GLU A 54 20.71 -17.14 7.06
N ALA A 55 19.60 -16.48 6.81
CA ALA A 55 18.44 -16.50 7.69
C ALA A 55 17.93 -17.94 7.91
N ALA A 56 17.83 -18.72 6.83
CA ALA A 56 17.41 -20.12 6.91
C ALA A 56 18.33 -20.93 7.83
N ARG A 57 19.66 -20.81 7.67
CA ARG A 57 20.62 -21.51 8.55
C ARG A 57 20.46 -21.13 10.02
N ALA A 58 20.31 -19.82 10.30
CA ALA A 58 20.12 -19.35 11.68
C ALA A 58 18.86 -19.95 12.33
N PHE A 59 17.76 -20.05 11.58
CA PHE A 59 16.51 -20.61 12.08
C PHE A 59 16.56 -22.16 12.15
N ASP A 60 17.24 -22.82 11.21
CA ASP A 60 17.46 -24.27 11.24
C ASP A 60 18.35 -24.68 12.45
N ASP A 61 19.33 -23.84 12.84
CA ASP A 61 20.14 -24.05 14.07
C ASP A 61 19.23 -23.99 15.33
N ILE A 62 18.23 -23.09 15.36
CA ILE A 62 17.25 -23.03 16.45
C ILE A 62 16.43 -24.32 16.49
N ILE A 63 15.91 -24.77 15.33
CA ILE A 63 15.11 -25.98 15.24
C ILE A 63 15.91 -27.21 15.71
N ALA A 64 17.16 -27.29 15.31
CA ALA A 64 18.05 -28.43 15.70
C ALA A 64 18.30 -28.45 17.21
N LYS A 65 18.54 -27.30 17.84
CA LYS A 65 18.83 -27.22 19.27
C LYS A 65 17.59 -27.29 20.15
N TYR A 66 16.46 -26.71 19.66
CA TYR A 66 15.20 -26.60 20.40
C TYR A 66 14.01 -27.16 19.59
N PRO A 67 13.98 -28.46 19.26
CA PRO A 67 13.00 -29.04 18.35
C PRO A 67 11.53 -29.01 18.90
N THR A 68 11.39 -28.82 20.22
CA THR A 68 10.10 -28.71 20.91
C THR A 68 9.62 -27.28 21.13
N GLU A 69 10.41 -26.28 20.70
CA GLU A 69 10.05 -24.87 20.79
C GLU A 69 9.58 -24.35 19.42
N PRO A 70 8.47 -23.58 19.36
CA PRO A 70 7.88 -23.18 18.09
C PRO A 70 8.66 -22.08 17.34
N THR A 71 9.57 -21.41 18.02
CA THR A 71 10.26 -20.19 17.56
C THR A 71 11.02 -20.39 16.26
N GLY A 72 11.84 -21.45 16.17
CA GLY A 72 12.61 -21.73 14.96
C GLY A 72 11.71 -22.00 13.76
N TYR A 73 10.64 -22.78 13.96
CA TYR A 73 9.65 -23.08 12.90
C TYR A 73 8.91 -21.82 12.46
N PHE A 74 8.52 -20.97 13.39
CA PHE A 74 7.88 -19.69 13.08
C PHE A 74 8.77 -18.81 12.20
N PHE A 75 9.98 -18.47 12.65
CA PHE A 75 10.86 -17.60 11.87
C PHE A 75 11.28 -18.25 10.54
N ARG A 76 11.46 -19.57 10.49
CA ARG A 76 11.73 -20.28 9.25
C ARG A 76 10.59 -20.14 8.24
N SER A 77 9.33 -20.12 8.71
CA SER A 77 8.15 -19.92 7.87
C SER A 77 8.16 -18.53 7.21
N GLN A 78 8.66 -17.50 7.90
CA GLN A 78 8.65 -16.13 7.41
C GLN A 78 9.43 -15.96 6.10
N ILE A 79 10.44 -16.78 5.84
CA ILE A 79 11.18 -16.76 4.57
C ILE A 79 10.26 -17.08 3.40
N HIS A 80 9.39 -18.07 3.53
CA HIS A 80 8.40 -18.42 2.50
C HIS A 80 7.30 -17.38 2.39
N LEU A 81 6.87 -16.80 3.52
CA LEU A 81 5.91 -15.70 3.54
C LEU A 81 6.41 -14.52 2.69
N TRP A 82 7.62 -14.04 2.98
CA TRP A 82 8.19 -12.90 2.27
C TRP A 82 8.36 -13.19 0.77
N LYS A 83 8.82 -14.37 0.38
CA LYS A 83 8.88 -14.78 -1.03
C LYS A 83 7.49 -14.79 -1.67
N PHE A 84 6.48 -15.34 -0.99
CA PHE A 84 5.10 -15.31 -1.49
C PHE A 84 4.57 -13.89 -1.64
N LEU A 85 4.74 -13.04 -0.64
CA LEU A 85 4.24 -11.66 -0.68
C LEU A 85 4.88 -10.84 -1.81
N PHE A 86 6.12 -11.13 -2.15
CA PHE A 86 6.89 -10.35 -3.11
C PHE A 86 6.85 -10.92 -4.52
N ASP A 87 6.85 -12.23 -4.69
CA ASP A 87 6.91 -12.87 -6.01
C ASP A 87 5.61 -13.59 -6.41
N TYR A 88 4.59 -13.57 -5.54
CA TYR A 88 3.32 -14.26 -5.73
C TYR A 88 3.46 -15.75 -6.00
N SER A 89 4.53 -16.35 -5.52
CA SER A 89 4.85 -17.77 -5.70
C SER A 89 3.85 -18.65 -4.94
N GLU A 90 3.01 -19.36 -5.68
CA GLU A 90 2.05 -20.31 -5.09
C GLU A 90 2.77 -21.46 -4.35
N SER A 91 3.95 -21.86 -4.82
CA SER A 91 4.78 -22.85 -4.13
C SER A 91 5.23 -22.36 -2.76
N ASP A 92 5.69 -21.09 -2.65
CA ASP A 92 6.08 -20.52 -1.37
C ASP A 92 4.86 -20.31 -0.45
N PHE A 93 3.69 -19.98 -1.00
CA PHE A 93 2.45 -19.94 -0.20
C PHE A 93 2.15 -21.28 0.46
N ARG A 94 2.23 -22.38 -0.29
CA ARG A 94 2.02 -23.73 0.26
C ARG A 94 3.06 -24.10 1.31
N LEU A 95 4.33 -23.83 1.04
CA LEU A 95 5.42 -24.08 1.99
C LEU A 95 5.26 -23.26 3.27
N PHE A 96 4.83 -22.00 3.14
CA PHE A 96 4.51 -21.15 4.27
C PHE A 96 3.40 -21.74 5.14
N LEU A 97 2.26 -22.17 4.52
CA LEU A 97 1.16 -22.76 5.27
C LEU A 97 1.57 -24.04 6.00
N GLN A 98 2.34 -24.92 5.36
CA GLN A 98 2.88 -26.14 5.99
C GLN A 98 3.80 -25.83 7.18
N ALA A 99 4.65 -24.82 7.04
CA ALA A 99 5.53 -24.38 8.12
C ALA A 99 4.74 -23.73 9.28
N CYS A 100 3.67 -22.99 8.99
CA CYS A 100 2.75 -22.48 10.00
C CYS A 100 2.08 -23.60 10.79
N ASP A 101 1.54 -24.61 10.11
CA ASP A 101 0.90 -25.76 10.76
C ASP A 101 1.90 -26.51 11.66
N LYS A 102 3.15 -26.65 11.22
CA LYS A 102 4.22 -27.23 12.04
C LYS A 102 4.52 -26.39 13.28
N ALA A 103 4.65 -25.07 13.13
CA ALA A 103 4.90 -24.17 14.25
C ALA A 103 3.77 -24.21 15.28
N ILE A 104 2.50 -24.21 14.84
CA ILE A 104 1.32 -24.33 15.69
C ILE A 104 1.34 -25.68 16.43
N SER A 105 1.53 -26.78 15.70
CA SER A 105 1.56 -28.13 16.29
C SER A 105 2.61 -28.27 17.40
N VAL A 106 3.81 -27.75 17.18
CA VAL A 106 4.89 -27.73 18.19
C VAL A 106 4.50 -26.86 19.38
N ALA A 107 3.94 -25.68 19.14
CA ALA A 107 3.49 -24.76 20.19
C ALA A 107 2.36 -25.35 21.04
N GLU A 108 1.39 -26.05 20.43
CA GLU A 108 0.29 -26.70 21.15
C GLU A 108 0.79 -27.79 22.13
N VAL A 109 1.83 -28.54 21.75
CA VAL A 109 2.47 -29.51 22.66
C VAL A 109 3.13 -28.78 23.84
N SER A 110 3.86 -27.69 23.58
CA SER A 110 4.48 -26.88 24.63
C SER A 110 3.42 -26.24 25.56
N LEU A 111 2.33 -25.72 25.00
CA LEU A 111 1.24 -25.11 25.76
C LEU A 111 0.39 -26.09 26.57
N LYS A 112 0.28 -27.34 26.15
CA LYS A 112 -0.34 -28.42 26.96
C LYS A 112 0.45 -28.67 28.26
N GLN A 113 1.79 -28.55 28.19
CA GLN A 113 2.66 -28.73 29.35
C GLN A 113 2.76 -27.48 30.22
N ARG A 114 2.77 -26.30 29.58
CA ARG A 114 2.92 -24.98 30.19
C ARG A 114 1.88 -23.99 29.61
N PRO A 115 0.61 -24.04 30.04
CA PRO A 115 -0.45 -23.22 29.48
C PRO A 115 -0.23 -21.70 29.66
N ASP A 116 0.58 -21.33 30.64
CA ASP A 116 0.95 -19.95 31.02
C ASP A 116 2.19 -19.42 30.28
N ASN A 117 2.75 -20.20 29.34
CA ASN A 117 3.89 -19.77 28.53
C ASN A 117 3.45 -18.68 27.52
N THR A 118 3.49 -17.40 27.98
CA THR A 118 3.11 -16.24 27.17
C THR A 118 3.95 -16.07 25.91
N PHE A 119 5.19 -16.56 25.94
CA PHE A 119 6.07 -16.55 24.78
C PHE A 119 5.57 -17.49 23.67
N ALA A 120 5.27 -18.74 24.01
CA ALA A 120 4.68 -19.68 23.05
C ALA A 120 3.33 -19.20 22.53
N GLN A 121 2.51 -18.60 23.40
CA GLN A 121 1.24 -17.98 23.00
C GLN A 121 1.46 -16.80 22.01
N THR A 122 2.48 -15.96 22.24
CA THR A 122 2.86 -14.86 21.32
C THR A 122 3.25 -15.41 19.95
N ILE A 123 4.07 -16.48 19.91
CA ILE A 123 4.45 -17.11 18.65
C ILE A 123 3.23 -17.67 17.91
N VAL A 124 2.31 -18.37 18.60
CA VAL A 124 1.08 -18.89 17.98
C VAL A 124 0.21 -17.76 17.45
N GLY A 125 0.03 -16.71 18.24
CA GLY A 125 -0.71 -15.53 17.81
C GLY A 125 -0.08 -14.88 16.57
N ALA A 126 1.24 -14.74 16.53
CA ALA A 126 1.97 -14.21 15.38
C ALA A 126 1.82 -15.12 14.14
N VAL A 127 1.93 -16.45 14.29
CA VAL A 127 1.70 -17.41 13.19
C VAL A 127 0.31 -17.21 12.58
N TYR A 128 -0.73 -17.14 13.43
CA TYR A 128 -2.10 -16.90 12.94
C TYR A 128 -2.23 -15.52 12.26
N GLY A 129 -1.60 -14.48 12.79
CA GLY A 129 -1.63 -13.14 12.19
C GLY A 129 -1.01 -13.10 10.79
N PHE A 130 0.18 -13.66 10.63
CA PHE A 130 0.84 -13.73 9.33
C PHE A 130 0.12 -14.69 8.36
N ARG A 131 -0.47 -15.78 8.86
CA ARG A 131 -1.27 -16.70 8.05
C ARG A 131 -2.59 -16.04 7.58
N ALA A 132 -3.20 -15.22 8.42
CA ALA A 132 -4.33 -14.38 8.04
C ALA A 132 -3.96 -13.42 6.91
N MET A 133 -2.83 -12.73 7.01
CA MET A 133 -2.33 -11.84 5.97
C MET A 133 -2.07 -12.57 4.64
N ALA A 134 -1.42 -13.73 4.69
CA ALA A 134 -1.15 -14.54 3.51
C ALA A 134 -2.44 -15.08 2.86
N ASN A 135 -3.39 -15.59 3.66
CA ASN A 135 -4.69 -16.03 3.17
C ASN A 135 -5.50 -14.88 2.56
N PHE A 136 -5.47 -13.70 3.17
CA PHE A 136 -6.10 -12.51 2.60
C PHE A 136 -5.49 -12.15 1.24
N ARG A 137 -4.16 -12.18 1.15
CA ARG A 137 -3.42 -11.92 -0.09
C ARG A 137 -3.75 -12.93 -1.19
N ALA A 138 -4.02 -14.19 -0.81
CA ALA A 138 -4.47 -15.27 -1.69
C ALA A 138 -5.98 -15.26 -1.95
N GLU A 139 -6.72 -14.22 -1.52
CA GLU A 139 -8.19 -14.09 -1.63
C GLU A 139 -8.98 -15.16 -0.86
N ASN A 140 -8.36 -15.85 0.09
CA ASN A 140 -8.99 -16.82 0.98
C ASN A 140 -9.62 -16.13 2.21
N PHE A 141 -10.58 -15.24 2.00
CA PHE A 141 -11.11 -14.33 3.02
C PHE A 141 -11.67 -15.03 4.27
N VAL A 142 -12.34 -16.18 4.11
CA VAL A 142 -12.87 -16.93 5.26
C VAL A 142 -11.74 -17.43 6.16
N LYS A 143 -10.71 -18.06 5.58
CA LYS A 143 -9.55 -18.54 6.34
C LYS A 143 -8.79 -17.37 6.99
N ALA A 144 -8.62 -16.30 6.25
CA ALA A 144 -8.01 -15.09 6.75
C ALA A 144 -8.73 -14.54 7.99
N THR A 145 -10.07 -14.54 7.96
CA THR A 145 -10.91 -14.10 9.07
C THR A 145 -10.76 -15.00 10.31
N LEU A 146 -10.80 -16.31 10.13
CA LEU A 146 -10.64 -17.27 11.23
C LEU A 146 -9.25 -17.17 11.87
N ASP A 147 -8.21 -17.08 11.05
CA ASP A 147 -6.83 -16.92 11.52
C ASP A 147 -6.64 -15.59 12.25
N GLY A 148 -7.20 -14.50 11.74
CA GLY A 148 -7.15 -13.19 12.38
C GLY A 148 -7.78 -13.19 13.77
N ARG A 149 -8.91 -13.90 13.93
CA ARG A 149 -9.53 -14.11 15.23
C ARG A 149 -8.64 -14.89 16.19
N SER A 150 -8.06 -16.00 15.70
CA SER A 150 -7.14 -16.80 16.52
C SER A 150 -5.96 -15.94 16.97
N CYS A 151 -5.37 -15.13 16.06
CA CYS A 151 -4.34 -14.16 16.40
C CYS A 151 -4.76 -13.24 17.54
N TYR A 152 -5.93 -12.58 17.39
CA TYR A 152 -6.43 -11.67 18.42
C TYR A 152 -6.60 -12.38 19.78
N ASN A 153 -7.22 -13.55 19.79
CA ASN A 153 -7.49 -14.27 21.05
C ASN A 153 -6.18 -14.60 21.80
N TYR A 154 -5.19 -15.17 21.11
CA TYR A 154 -3.90 -15.50 21.72
C TYR A 154 -3.18 -14.26 22.24
N LEU A 155 -3.08 -13.21 21.42
CA LEU A 155 -2.32 -12.02 21.79
C LEU A 155 -3.01 -11.17 22.85
N ASN A 156 -4.34 -11.12 22.87
CA ASN A 156 -5.11 -10.46 23.91
C ASN A 156 -4.91 -11.12 25.30
N GLU A 157 -4.88 -12.45 25.37
CA GLU A 157 -4.57 -13.14 26.62
C GLU A 157 -3.10 -12.90 27.04
N VAL A 158 -2.16 -12.88 26.09
CA VAL A 158 -0.77 -12.53 26.38
C VAL A 158 -0.65 -11.12 26.95
N VAL A 159 -1.25 -10.11 26.32
CA VAL A 159 -1.15 -8.71 26.77
C VAL A 159 -1.80 -8.50 28.14
N LYS A 160 -2.87 -9.26 28.46
CA LYS A 160 -3.51 -9.21 29.78
C LYS A 160 -2.65 -9.86 30.87
N SER A 161 -2.06 -11.01 30.58
CA SER A 161 -1.28 -11.77 31.58
C SER A 161 0.15 -11.25 31.70
N ASN A 162 0.76 -10.79 30.62
CA ASN A 162 2.12 -10.24 30.57
C ASN A 162 2.17 -8.95 29.73
N PRO A 163 1.81 -7.76 30.29
CA PRO A 163 1.88 -6.50 29.56
C PRO A 163 3.28 -6.08 29.09
N SER A 164 4.32 -6.79 29.51
CA SER A 164 5.71 -6.55 29.09
C SER A 164 6.11 -7.41 27.88
N GLU A 165 5.25 -8.27 27.37
CA GLU A 165 5.45 -9.02 26.12
C GLU A 165 5.22 -8.10 24.92
N PHE A 166 6.24 -7.28 24.61
CA PHE A 166 6.10 -6.19 23.65
C PHE A 166 5.92 -6.67 22.21
N ASP A 167 6.35 -7.88 21.88
CA ASP A 167 6.18 -8.47 20.55
C ASP A 167 4.71 -8.77 20.22
N ALA A 168 3.86 -9.00 21.25
CA ALA A 168 2.43 -9.21 21.07
C ALA A 168 1.68 -7.93 20.60
N TYR A 169 2.20 -6.75 20.91
CA TYR A 169 1.51 -5.49 20.61
C TYR A 169 1.46 -5.17 19.12
N LEU A 170 2.34 -5.73 18.28
CA LEU A 170 2.21 -5.55 16.84
C LEU A 170 0.90 -6.16 16.32
N GLY A 171 0.64 -7.42 16.64
CA GLY A 171 -0.58 -8.09 16.20
C GLY A 171 -1.85 -7.46 16.77
N MET A 172 -1.82 -7.07 18.08
CA MET A 172 -2.94 -6.36 18.72
C MET A 172 -3.21 -5.02 18.04
N GLY A 173 -2.19 -4.22 17.84
CA GLY A 173 -2.31 -2.91 17.21
C GLY A 173 -2.78 -3.00 15.75
N MET A 174 -2.30 -3.97 15.01
CA MET A 174 -2.76 -4.26 13.66
C MET A 174 -4.25 -4.62 13.63
N PHE A 175 -4.71 -5.40 14.62
CA PHE A 175 -6.12 -5.74 14.77
C PHE A 175 -6.98 -4.50 15.05
N HIS A 176 -6.68 -3.77 16.12
CA HIS A 176 -7.47 -2.61 16.53
C HIS A 176 -7.51 -1.52 15.45
N PHE A 177 -6.35 -1.21 14.86
CA PHE A 177 -6.27 -0.28 13.75
C PHE A 177 -7.04 -0.79 12.52
N GLY A 178 -6.84 -2.06 12.14
CA GLY A 178 -7.46 -2.66 10.96
C GLY A 178 -8.99 -2.61 11.02
N VAL A 179 -9.59 -3.01 12.15
CA VAL A 179 -11.05 -2.95 12.35
C VAL A 179 -11.56 -1.51 12.31
N ALA A 180 -10.85 -0.56 12.95
CA ALA A 180 -11.25 0.85 12.93
C ALA A 180 -11.16 1.49 11.54
N ALA A 181 -10.20 1.07 10.72
CA ALA A 181 -9.96 1.58 9.37
C ALA A 181 -10.86 0.94 8.29
N MET A 182 -11.69 -0.07 8.63
CA MET A 182 -12.64 -0.68 7.70
C MET A 182 -13.68 0.32 7.19
N PRO A 183 -14.21 0.14 5.97
CA PRO A 183 -15.39 0.85 5.51
C PRO A 183 -16.55 0.73 6.51
N SER A 184 -17.33 1.79 6.64
CA SER A 184 -18.36 1.93 7.68
C SER A 184 -19.34 0.75 7.76
N VAL A 185 -19.76 0.21 6.62
CA VAL A 185 -20.67 -0.94 6.53
C VAL A 185 -20.01 -2.20 7.12
N VAL A 186 -18.79 -2.51 6.71
CA VAL A 186 -18.03 -3.68 7.19
C VAL A 186 -17.73 -3.54 8.68
N ARG A 187 -17.32 -2.34 9.12
CA ARG A 187 -17.06 -2.03 10.53
C ARG A 187 -18.30 -2.20 11.41
N SER A 188 -19.50 -1.86 10.90
CA SER A 188 -20.74 -2.06 11.64
C SER A 188 -21.02 -3.54 11.88
N VAL A 189 -20.79 -4.40 10.89
CA VAL A 189 -20.90 -5.86 11.04
C VAL A 189 -19.84 -6.38 12.03
N ALA A 190 -18.61 -5.85 11.94
CA ALA A 190 -17.52 -6.16 12.87
C ALA A 190 -17.90 -5.86 14.32
N ASN A 191 -18.40 -4.66 14.56
CA ASN A 191 -18.83 -4.20 15.90
C ASN A 191 -20.00 -5.06 16.45
N PHE A 192 -20.96 -5.43 15.59
CA PHE A 192 -22.05 -6.33 15.98
C PHE A 192 -21.55 -7.70 16.42
N ALA A 193 -20.49 -8.18 15.77
CA ALA A 193 -19.84 -9.44 16.15
C ALA A 193 -18.87 -9.30 17.35
N GLY A 194 -18.87 -8.18 18.05
CA GLY A 194 -18.07 -7.95 19.26
C GLY A 194 -16.63 -7.50 18.99
N LEU A 195 -16.25 -7.26 17.74
CA LEU A 195 -14.91 -6.80 17.39
C LEU A 195 -14.90 -5.28 17.35
N LYS A 196 -14.23 -4.70 18.32
CA LYS A 196 -14.13 -3.25 18.44
C LYS A 196 -12.78 -2.79 17.88
N GLY A 197 -12.84 -1.94 16.85
CA GLY A 197 -11.67 -1.22 16.36
C GLY A 197 -11.39 0.00 17.25
N ASP A 198 -10.10 0.28 17.39
CA ASP A 198 -9.60 1.49 18.03
C ASP A 198 -8.43 2.02 17.21
N LEU A 199 -8.64 3.14 16.50
CA LEU A 199 -7.64 3.69 15.60
C LEU A 199 -6.40 4.18 16.34
N GLU A 200 -6.59 4.99 17.37
CA GLU A 200 -5.47 5.60 18.11
C GLU A 200 -4.84 4.61 19.10
N GLY A 201 -5.65 3.77 19.75
CA GLY A 201 -5.15 2.67 20.58
C GLY A 201 -4.31 1.69 19.76
N GLY A 202 -4.80 1.26 18.59
CA GLY A 202 -4.05 0.39 17.69
C GLY A 202 -2.74 1.01 17.22
N LEU A 203 -2.74 2.31 16.90
CA LEU A 203 -1.50 3.02 16.54
C LEU A 203 -0.53 3.11 17.73
N ALA A 204 -1.02 3.33 18.93
CA ALA A 204 -0.20 3.37 20.15
C ALA A 204 0.44 1.98 20.42
N GLU A 205 -0.31 0.91 20.22
CA GLU A 205 0.18 -0.47 20.33
C GLU A 205 1.27 -0.78 19.31
N ILE A 206 1.08 -0.41 18.02
CA ILE A 206 2.11 -0.59 16.99
C ILE A 206 3.37 0.25 17.31
N ARG A 207 3.21 1.49 17.80
CA ARG A 207 4.36 2.31 18.26
C ARG A 207 5.09 1.64 19.42
N LYS A 208 4.36 1.12 20.40
CA LYS A 208 4.93 0.38 21.53
C LYS A 208 5.75 -0.83 21.04
N ALA A 209 5.24 -1.55 20.04
CA ALA A 209 5.99 -2.63 19.39
C ALA A 209 7.24 -2.10 18.67
N ALA A 210 7.14 -1.02 17.89
CA ALA A 210 8.29 -0.43 17.18
C ALA A 210 9.40 0.07 18.13
N GLU A 211 9.05 0.51 19.33
CA GLU A 211 9.99 1.05 20.31
C GLU A 211 10.60 -0.04 21.20
N LYS A 212 9.79 -1.03 21.64
CA LYS A 212 10.13 -1.92 22.75
C LYS A 212 10.25 -3.39 22.37
N SER A 213 9.70 -3.83 21.23
CA SER A 213 9.81 -5.23 20.78
C SER A 213 11.25 -5.63 20.52
N ILE A 214 11.53 -6.89 20.76
CA ILE A 214 12.82 -7.50 20.43
C ILE A 214 12.82 -7.94 18.97
N TRP A 215 11.75 -8.58 18.49
CA TRP A 215 11.70 -9.21 17.17
C TRP A 215 10.77 -8.49 16.19
N ALA A 216 9.62 -7.97 16.66
CA ALA A 216 8.64 -7.31 15.80
C ALA A 216 8.98 -5.84 15.49
N LYS A 217 10.09 -5.30 15.99
CA LYS A 217 10.46 -3.88 15.87
C LYS A 217 10.49 -3.37 14.44
N ASN A 218 11.14 -4.11 13.55
CA ASN A 218 11.27 -3.70 12.15
C ASN A 218 9.93 -3.79 11.40
N ASP A 219 9.16 -4.87 11.67
CA ASP A 219 7.82 -5.03 11.09
C ASP A 219 6.89 -3.90 11.57
N ALA A 220 6.90 -3.58 12.85
CA ALA A 220 6.12 -2.49 13.42
C ALA A 220 6.51 -1.14 12.80
N ALA A 221 7.81 -0.86 12.60
CA ALA A 221 8.28 0.35 11.92
C ALA A 221 7.78 0.39 10.45
N MET A 222 7.80 -0.73 9.74
CA MET A 222 7.28 -0.82 8.38
C MET A 222 5.77 -0.59 8.34
N PHE A 223 4.99 -1.18 9.26
CA PHE A 223 3.54 -0.91 9.35
C PHE A 223 3.22 0.54 9.69
N LEU A 224 3.96 1.15 10.62
CA LEU A 224 3.81 2.58 10.91
C LEU A 224 4.12 3.44 9.69
N ALA A 225 5.16 3.11 8.93
CA ALA A 225 5.45 3.79 7.68
C ALA A 225 4.27 3.70 6.71
N MET A 226 3.74 2.49 6.49
CA MET A 226 2.61 2.26 5.57
C MET A 226 1.34 2.97 6.02
N ILE A 227 1.02 2.93 7.32
CA ILE A 227 -0.15 3.62 7.87
C ILE A 227 0.00 5.14 7.69
N ASN A 228 1.15 5.70 8.00
CA ASN A 228 1.37 7.13 7.85
C ASN A 228 1.31 7.58 6.38
N VAL A 229 1.90 6.81 5.46
CA VAL A 229 1.89 7.12 4.02
C VAL A 229 0.48 6.98 3.42
N TYR A 230 -0.17 5.83 3.62
CA TYR A 230 -1.37 5.47 2.85
C TYR A 230 -2.68 5.86 3.55
N TYR A 231 -2.70 5.87 4.89
CA TYR A 231 -3.91 6.19 5.64
C TYR A 231 -3.89 7.63 6.17
N LYS A 232 -2.86 8.01 6.94
CA LYS A 232 -2.79 9.36 7.53
C LYS A 232 -2.32 10.42 6.54
N ARG A 233 -1.65 10.04 5.45
CA ARG A 233 -0.99 10.93 4.49
C ARG A 233 0.07 11.85 5.14
N ASP A 234 0.64 11.40 6.25
CA ASP A 234 1.81 12.00 6.86
C ASP A 234 3.07 11.41 6.20
N PHE A 235 3.39 11.96 5.03
CA PHE A 235 4.54 11.51 4.26
C PHE A 235 5.86 11.75 4.99
N THR A 236 5.95 12.80 5.80
CA THR A 236 7.16 13.13 6.58
C THR A 236 7.45 12.03 7.60
N LEU A 237 6.45 11.64 8.37
CA LEU A 237 6.61 10.58 9.36
C LEU A 237 6.81 9.22 8.68
N GLY A 238 6.09 8.95 7.58
CA GLY A 238 6.28 7.74 6.78
C GLY A 238 7.71 7.61 6.24
N LEU A 239 8.25 8.68 5.67
CA LEU A 239 9.64 8.73 5.17
C LEU A 239 10.65 8.54 6.31
N ARG A 240 10.40 9.07 7.51
CA ARG A 240 11.29 8.86 8.65
C ARG A 240 11.47 7.39 8.97
N TYR A 241 10.37 6.63 9.16
CA TYR A 241 10.43 5.20 9.41
C TYR A 241 11.11 4.42 8.28
N LEU A 242 10.78 4.74 7.03
CA LEU A 242 11.39 4.06 5.87
C LEU A 242 12.88 4.36 5.74
N ASN A 243 13.31 5.60 6.01
CA ASN A 243 14.73 5.97 5.96
C ASN A 243 15.53 5.32 7.10
N GLU A 244 14.98 5.20 8.30
CA GLU A 244 15.59 4.44 9.40
C GLU A 244 15.81 2.98 9.01
N LEU A 245 14.80 2.33 8.41
CA LEU A 245 14.92 0.96 7.90
C LEU A 245 15.93 0.86 6.75
N ASN A 246 15.92 1.82 5.80
CA ASN A 246 16.85 1.81 4.67
C ASN A 246 18.31 2.06 5.09
N THR A 247 18.54 2.86 6.11
CA THR A 247 19.87 3.08 6.68
C THR A 247 20.42 1.77 7.25
N ARG A 248 19.59 1.01 7.94
CA ARG A 248 19.97 -0.28 8.53
C ARG A 248 20.05 -1.40 7.50
N TYR A 249 19.14 -1.39 6.52
CA TYR A 249 19.01 -2.44 5.50
C TYR A 249 18.99 -1.85 4.08
N PRO A 250 20.11 -1.34 3.57
CA PRO A 250 20.16 -0.59 2.31
C PRO A 250 19.91 -1.40 1.05
N THR A 251 19.82 -2.72 1.18
CA THR A 251 19.48 -3.66 0.10
C THR A 251 18.06 -4.22 0.20
N ASN A 252 17.28 -3.74 1.18
CA ASN A 252 15.91 -4.21 1.36
C ASN A 252 14.99 -3.70 0.25
N VAL A 253 14.64 -4.58 -0.68
CA VAL A 253 13.84 -4.27 -1.88
C VAL A 253 12.47 -3.66 -1.53
N PRO A 254 11.66 -4.23 -0.62
CA PRO A 254 10.41 -3.63 -0.17
C PRO A 254 10.53 -2.22 0.39
N VAL A 255 11.55 -1.96 1.21
CA VAL A 255 11.79 -0.63 1.79
C VAL A 255 12.15 0.37 0.70
N LEU A 256 13.08 0.01 -0.20
CA LEU A 256 13.46 0.86 -1.34
C LEU A 256 12.26 1.17 -2.25
N TYR A 257 11.44 0.15 -2.56
CA TYR A 257 10.23 0.31 -3.36
C TYR A 257 9.21 1.22 -2.68
N SER A 258 9.05 1.09 -1.36
CA SER A 258 8.15 1.94 -0.57
C SER A 258 8.63 3.40 -0.51
N LEU A 259 9.94 3.62 -0.34
CA LEU A 259 10.54 4.96 -0.44
C LEU A 259 10.24 5.60 -1.81
N GLY A 260 10.50 4.87 -2.90
CA GLY A 260 10.17 5.33 -4.25
C GLY A 260 8.68 5.68 -4.41
N ASN A 261 7.77 4.87 -3.85
CA ASN A 261 6.35 5.16 -3.89
C ASN A 261 6.01 6.46 -3.15
N VAL A 262 6.59 6.73 -1.98
CA VAL A 262 6.37 7.98 -1.25
C VAL A 262 6.86 9.17 -2.06
N GLU A 263 8.05 9.08 -2.64
CA GLU A 263 8.60 10.14 -3.50
C GLU A 263 7.70 10.42 -4.72
N LEU A 264 7.10 9.39 -5.33
CA LEU A 264 6.09 9.57 -6.39
C LEU A 264 4.78 10.17 -5.88
N PHE A 265 4.34 9.84 -4.66
CA PHE A 265 3.16 10.47 -4.04
C PHE A 265 3.35 11.95 -3.81
N VAL A 266 4.54 12.35 -3.37
CA VAL A 266 4.89 13.76 -3.21
C VAL A 266 5.42 14.39 -4.50
N ARG A 267 5.15 13.77 -5.65
CA ARG A 267 5.42 14.28 -7.01
C ARG A 267 6.90 14.55 -7.31
N LYS A 268 7.79 13.73 -6.76
CA LYS A 268 9.26 13.82 -6.95
C LYS A 268 9.81 12.63 -7.75
N PRO A 269 9.49 12.49 -9.04
CA PRO A 269 9.97 11.36 -9.85
C PRO A 269 11.50 11.33 -9.97
N GLN A 270 12.19 12.46 -9.85
CA GLN A 270 13.65 12.54 -9.92
C GLN A 270 14.32 11.83 -8.73
N THR A 271 13.74 11.94 -7.52
CA THR A 271 14.23 11.25 -6.31
C THR A 271 13.74 9.81 -6.23
N ALA A 272 12.57 9.51 -6.79
CA ALA A 272 12.04 8.15 -6.87
C ALA A 272 12.83 7.26 -7.85
N LEU A 273 13.27 7.81 -8.97
CA LEU A 273 13.93 7.07 -10.06
C LEU A 273 15.13 6.23 -9.60
N PRO A 274 16.15 6.76 -8.90
CA PRO A 274 17.29 5.97 -8.46
C PRO A 274 16.91 4.85 -7.47
N LEU A 275 15.87 5.05 -6.67
CA LEU A 275 15.37 4.02 -5.75
C LEU A 275 14.81 2.82 -6.53
N TYR A 276 13.98 3.07 -7.55
CA TYR A 276 13.43 2.02 -8.38
C TYR A 276 14.49 1.34 -9.27
N GLN A 277 15.48 2.09 -9.76
CA GLN A 277 16.61 1.50 -10.49
C GLN A 277 17.38 0.52 -9.60
N LYS A 278 17.59 0.87 -8.32
CA LYS A 278 18.21 -0.03 -7.34
C LYS A 278 17.33 -1.26 -7.06
N VAL A 279 16.01 -1.07 -6.95
CA VAL A 279 15.05 -2.19 -6.84
C VAL A 279 15.16 -3.11 -8.04
N ALA A 280 15.16 -2.60 -9.27
CA ALA A 280 15.29 -3.41 -10.48
C ALA A 280 16.58 -4.22 -10.49
N GLN A 281 17.71 -3.60 -10.11
CA GLN A 281 19.02 -4.26 -10.03
C GLN A 281 19.05 -5.38 -8.99
N LEU A 282 18.49 -5.16 -7.80
CA LEU A 282 18.50 -6.12 -6.69
C LEU A 282 17.50 -7.26 -6.89
N SER A 283 16.44 -7.04 -7.69
CA SER A 283 15.33 -7.99 -7.85
C SER A 283 15.47 -8.93 -9.04
N ASP A 284 16.41 -8.69 -9.93
CA ASP A 284 16.50 -9.37 -11.24
C ASP A 284 16.65 -10.90 -11.14
N THR A 285 17.23 -11.40 -10.06
CA THR A 285 17.47 -12.83 -9.87
C THR A 285 16.51 -13.50 -8.87
N ASN A 286 15.99 -12.76 -7.87
CA ASN A 286 15.29 -13.33 -6.71
C ASN A 286 13.81 -12.93 -6.58
N PHE A 287 13.39 -11.79 -7.17
CA PHE A 287 12.04 -11.25 -7.02
C PHE A 287 11.52 -10.68 -8.34
N ARG A 288 11.10 -11.57 -9.23
CA ARG A 288 10.68 -11.20 -10.60
C ARG A 288 9.53 -10.20 -10.65
N ALA A 289 8.57 -10.32 -9.72
CA ALA A 289 7.46 -9.40 -9.64
C ALA A 289 7.93 -7.99 -9.25
N PHE A 290 8.85 -7.86 -8.28
CA PHE A 290 9.43 -6.56 -7.94
C PHE A 290 10.27 -5.96 -9.05
N SER A 291 11.02 -6.78 -9.80
CA SER A 291 11.72 -6.32 -11.00
C SER A 291 10.74 -5.72 -12.03
N ALA A 292 9.65 -6.44 -12.32
CA ALA A 292 8.61 -5.92 -13.21
C ALA A 292 7.97 -4.64 -12.69
N PHE A 293 7.59 -4.58 -11.40
CA PHE A 293 7.04 -3.37 -10.78
C PHE A 293 8.02 -2.20 -10.80
N ALA A 294 9.31 -2.47 -10.59
CA ALA A 294 10.34 -1.43 -10.68
C ALA A 294 10.40 -0.84 -12.09
N HIS A 295 10.39 -1.66 -13.15
CA HIS A 295 10.37 -1.18 -14.54
C HIS A 295 9.11 -0.36 -14.83
N TYR A 296 7.94 -0.78 -14.34
CA TYR A 296 6.72 0.03 -14.42
C TYR A 296 6.91 1.41 -13.76
N ARG A 297 7.44 1.46 -12.54
CA ARG A 297 7.66 2.70 -11.80
C ARG A 297 8.76 3.59 -12.39
N ILE A 298 9.82 3.01 -12.92
CA ILE A 298 10.84 3.74 -13.69
C ILE A 298 10.19 4.36 -14.94
N GLY A 299 9.34 3.62 -15.63
CA GLY A 299 8.55 4.14 -16.75
C GLY A 299 7.65 5.30 -16.33
N GLU A 300 6.96 5.21 -15.18
CA GLU A 300 6.17 6.31 -14.61
C GLU A 300 7.02 7.54 -14.25
N CYS A 301 8.24 7.34 -13.72
CA CYS A 301 9.16 8.46 -13.47
C CYS A 301 9.53 9.19 -14.76
N PHE A 302 9.95 8.46 -15.78
CA PHE A 302 10.30 9.07 -17.08
C PHE A 302 9.08 9.70 -17.76
N TRP A 303 7.90 9.07 -17.69
CA TRP A 303 6.65 9.64 -18.16
C TRP A 303 6.36 11.01 -17.55
N ARG A 304 6.40 11.11 -16.22
CA ARG A 304 6.17 12.38 -15.49
C ARG A 304 7.23 13.44 -15.79
N MET A 305 8.43 13.02 -16.18
CA MET A 305 9.48 13.93 -16.64
C MET A 305 9.39 14.32 -18.12
N ASN A 306 8.35 13.83 -18.84
CA ASN A 306 8.16 13.99 -20.29
C ASN A 306 9.25 13.33 -21.15
N ASP A 307 10.01 12.38 -20.60
CA ASP A 307 10.98 11.56 -21.35
C ASP A 307 10.29 10.31 -21.92
N PHE A 308 9.50 10.51 -22.97
CA PHE A 308 8.64 9.46 -23.52
C PHE A 308 9.43 8.29 -24.15
N GLU A 309 10.65 8.54 -24.63
CA GLU A 309 11.50 7.48 -25.19
C GLU A 309 11.98 6.52 -24.10
N LYS A 310 12.50 7.06 -22.98
CA LYS A 310 12.91 6.21 -21.86
C LYS A 310 11.70 5.55 -21.18
N ALA A 311 10.59 6.26 -21.02
CA ALA A 311 9.36 5.70 -20.48
C ALA A 311 8.89 4.49 -21.31
N LYS A 312 8.88 4.61 -22.64
CA LYS A 312 8.55 3.54 -23.58
C LYS A 312 9.40 2.29 -23.35
N ALA A 313 10.73 2.46 -23.28
CA ALA A 313 11.65 1.36 -23.07
C ALA A 313 11.38 0.61 -21.75
N GLU A 314 11.07 1.34 -20.69
CA GLU A 314 10.80 0.75 -19.39
C GLU A 314 9.44 0.05 -19.32
N PHE A 315 8.39 0.61 -19.92
CA PHE A 315 7.10 -0.09 -20.04
C PHE A 315 7.20 -1.37 -20.89
N GLN A 316 8.05 -1.38 -21.94
CA GLN A 316 8.34 -2.60 -22.69
C GLN A 316 9.04 -3.65 -21.81
N ARG A 317 9.97 -3.24 -20.94
CA ARG A 317 10.63 -4.16 -19.98
C ARG A 317 9.64 -4.72 -18.97
N PHE A 318 8.71 -3.92 -18.46
CA PHE A 318 7.62 -4.38 -17.59
C PHE A 318 6.86 -5.56 -18.22
N PHE A 319 6.48 -5.46 -19.51
CA PHE A 319 5.76 -6.55 -20.20
C PHE A 319 6.60 -7.80 -20.48
N LYS A 320 7.93 -7.69 -20.51
CA LYS A 320 8.82 -8.86 -20.63
C LYS A 320 8.89 -9.65 -19.32
N GLY A 321 8.58 -9.05 -18.19
CA GLY A 321 8.67 -9.65 -16.86
C GLY A 321 7.63 -10.72 -16.53
N ARG A 322 6.69 -11.03 -17.44
CA ARG A 322 5.61 -12.04 -17.26
C ARG A 322 4.76 -11.87 -16.00
N TYR A 323 4.65 -10.67 -15.47
CA TYR A 323 3.74 -10.39 -14.37
C TYR A 323 2.39 -9.92 -14.93
N GLU A 324 1.28 -10.64 -14.63
CA GLU A 324 0.06 -10.53 -15.44
C GLU A 324 -1.08 -9.75 -14.78
N ARG A 325 -1.02 -9.39 -13.49
CA ARG A 325 -2.22 -8.89 -12.80
C ARG A 325 -2.25 -7.39 -12.54
N SER A 326 -1.23 -6.80 -11.91
CA SER A 326 -1.27 -5.38 -11.50
C SER A 326 -0.65 -4.44 -12.53
N PHE A 327 -1.17 -3.21 -12.60
CA PHE A 327 -0.73 -2.11 -13.47
C PHE A 327 -0.87 -2.33 -14.98
N ARG A 328 -1.49 -3.43 -15.41
CA ARG A 328 -1.47 -3.85 -16.81
C ARG A 328 -2.17 -2.85 -17.74
N GLY A 329 -3.37 -2.40 -17.38
CA GLY A 329 -4.13 -1.44 -18.19
C GLY A 329 -3.42 -0.10 -18.28
N ASN A 330 -2.96 0.40 -17.13
CA ASN A 330 -2.24 1.68 -17.09
C ASN A 330 -0.92 1.59 -17.88
N ALA A 331 -0.15 0.51 -17.72
CA ALA A 331 1.09 0.32 -18.48
C ALA A 331 0.85 0.22 -20.00
N LEU A 332 -0.21 -0.46 -20.44
CA LEU A 332 -0.59 -0.53 -21.87
C LEU A 332 -0.96 0.86 -22.40
N LEU A 333 -1.79 1.62 -21.67
CA LEU A 333 -2.15 2.97 -22.06
C LEU A 333 -0.91 3.87 -22.13
N ARG A 334 -0.06 3.86 -21.10
CA ARG A 334 1.17 4.67 -21.06
C ARG A 334 2.15 4.30 -22.18
N LEU A 335 2.34 3.02 -22.44
CA LEU A 335 3.19 2.56 -23.56
C LEU A 335 2.64 3.04 -24.90
N ALA A 336 1.34 2.91 -25.14
CA ALA A 336 0.71 3.38 -26.37
C ALA A 336 0.80 4.90 -26.53
N LEU A 337 0.57 5.66 -25.45
CA LEU A 337 0.77 7.11 -25.42
C LEU A 337 2.23 7.49 -25.70
N CYS A 338 3.22 6.75 -25.15
CA CYS A 338 4.63 6.99 -25.47
C CYS A 338 4.90 6.81 -26.97
N TYR A 339 4.39 5.75 -27.59
CA TYR A 339 4.51 5.58 -29.05
C TYR A 339 3.90 6.75 -29.81
N GLU A 340 2.73 7.23 -29.40
CA GLU A 340 2.07 8.34 -30.07
C GLU A 340 2.80 9.67 -29.86
N MET A 341 3.29 9.93 -28.64
CA MET A 341 4.08 11.13 -28.33
C MET A 341 5.42 11.17 -29.07
N THR A 342 5.96 10.01 -29.46
CA THR A 342 7.22 9.87 -30.23
C THR A 342 6.96 9.66 -31.74
N GLY A 343 5.72 9.87 -32.21
CA GLY A 343 5.39 9.88 -33.64
C GLY A 343 5.07 8.52 -34.25
N ASN A 344 5.03 7.44 -33.49
CA ASN A 344 4.72 6.10 -33.99
C ASN A 344 3.24 5.72 -33.77
N ARG A 345 2.35 6.32 -34.55
CA ARG A 345 0.91 6.09 -34.48
C ARG A 345 0.53 4.62 -34.69
N GLY A 346 1.22 3.89 -35.58
CA GLY A 346 0.92 2.49 -35.89
C GLY A 346 1.06 1.59 -34.67
N GLU A 347 2.15 1.71 -33.91
CA GLU A 347 2.34 0.97 -32.66
C GLU A 347 1.44 1.49 -31.52
N ALA A 348 1.14 2.80 -31.51
CA ALA A 348 0.20 3.37 -30.55
C ALA A 348 -1.19 2.73 -30.70
N VAL A 349 -1.74 2.62 -31.90
CA VAL A 349 -3.05 2.01 -32.16
C VAL A 349 -3.09 0.55 -31.74
N LYS A 350 -2.03 -0.22 -31.99
CA LYS A 350 -1.92 -1.61 -31.51
C LYS A 350 -1.99 -1.68 -29.99
N GLY A 351 -1.27 -0.79 -29.32
CA GLY A 351 -1.28 -0.67 -27.84
C GLY A 351 -2.65 -0.27 -27.30
N TYR A 352 -3.28 0.74 -27.87
CA TYR A 352 -4.63 1.16 -27.49
C TYR A 352 -5.67 0.06 -27.69
N SER A 353 -5.61 -0.67 -28.81
CA SER A 353 -6.53 -1.77 -29.07
C SER A 353 -6.39 -2.89 -28.02
N LYS A 354 -5.17 -3.24 -27.64
CA LYS A 354 -4.92 -4.20 -26.56
C LYS A 354 -5.45 -3.71 -25.22
N CYS A 355 -5.24 -2.43 -24.91
CA CYS A 355 -5.72 -1.82 -23.67
C CYS A 355 -7.26 -1.77 -23.63
N ALA A 356 -7.89 -1.38 -24.74
CA ALA A 356 -9.35 -1.29 -24.85
C ALA A 356 -10.05 -2.66 -24.74
N ALA A 357 -9.37 -3.73 -25.13
CA ALA A 357 -9.88 -5.12 -25.05
C ALA A 357 -9.56 -5.80 -23.71
N LEU A 358 -8.83 -5.13 -22.79
CA LEU A 358 -8.46 -5.70 -21.51
C LEU A 358 -9.69 -5.89 -20.62
N THR A 359 -9.81 -7.06 -19.96
CA THR A 359 -10.73 -7.23 -18.84
C THR A 359 -10.16 -6.49 -17.63
N PRO A 360 -10.81 -5.43 -17.14
CA PRO A 360 -10.27 -4.63 -16.04
C PRO A 360 -10.17 -5.46 -14.77
N PHE A 361 -8.98 -5.44 -14.15
CA PHE A 361 -8.75 -6.05 -12.85
C PHE A 361 -8.74 -5.01 -11.72
N GLU A 362 -8.19 -3.83 -11.99
CA GLU A 362 -8.11 -2.71 -11.06
C GLU A 362 -8.97 -1.53 -11.55
N PRO A 363 -9.39 -0.61 -10.66
CA PRO A 363 -10.12 0.60 -11.08
C PRO A 363 -9.40 1.42 -12.16
N ASP A 364 -8.07 1.52 -12.06
CA ASP A 364 -7.23 2.22 -13.03
C ASP A 364 -7.28 1.58 -14.41
N ASP A 365 -7.51 0.26 -14.50
CA ASP A 365 -7.66 -0.45 -15.76
C ASP A 365 -8.95 -0.04 -16.50
N ARG A 366 -10.04 0.27 -15.76
CA ARG A 366 -11.30 0.76 -16.36
C ARG A 366 -11.08 2.12 -17.04
N PHE A 367 -10.42 3.04 -16.34
CA PHE A 367 -10.03 4.33 -16.89
C PHE A 367 -9.14 4.16 -18.13
N ALA A 368 -8.10 3.33 -18.03
CA ALA A 368 -7.17 3.08 -19.13
C ALA A 368 -7.89 2.52 -20.36
N ALA A 369 -8.75 1.50 -20.18
CA ALA A 369 -9.50 0.89 -21.28
C ALA A 369 -10.48 1.87 -21.93
N ARG A 370 -11.17 2.72 -21.14
CA ARG A 370 -12.09 3.76 -21.65
C ARG A 370 -11.32 4.79 -22.50
N ARG A 371 -10.23 5.34 -21.98
CA ARG A 371 -9.38 6.31 -22.72
C ARG A 371 -8.80 5.69 -23.99
N ALA A 372 -8.34 4.44 -23.93
CA ALA A 372 -7.79 3.74 -25.08
C ALA A 372 -8.81 3.58 -26.22
N LYS A 373 -10.09 3.31 -25.93
CA LYS A 373 -11.14 3.17 -26.95
C LYS A 373 -11.26 4.43 -27.82
N SER A 374 -11.26 5.60 -27.23
CA SER A 374 -11.30 6.88 -27.96
C SER A 374 -10.03 7.08 -28.80
N LEU A 375 -8.84 6.74 -28.24
CA LEU A 375 -7.56 6.93 -28.87
C LEU A 375 -7.26 5.94 -30.01
N VAL A 376 -7.94 4.79 -30.07
CA VAL A 376 -7.91 3.93 -31.28
C VAL A 376 -8.44 4.69 -32.50
N GLN A 377 -9.53 5.43 -32.34
CA GLN A 377 -10.24 6.10 -33.43
C GLN A 377 -9.58 7.43 -33.84
N LYS A 378 -9.11 8.20 -32.88
CA LYS A 378 -8.58 9.55 -33.13
C LYS A 378 -7.17 9.68 -32.57
N PRO A 379 -6.20 10.18 -33.37
CA PRO A 379 -4.88 10.51 -32.87
C PRO A 379 -4.94 11.68 -31.89
N LEU A 380 -3.95 11.77 -31.01
CA LEU A 380 -3.77 12.95 -30.17
C LEU A 380 -3.55 14.20 -31.03
N ASP A 381 -4.38 15.21 -30.83
CA ASP A 381 -4.16 16.54 -31.38
C ASP A 381 -3.07 17.33 -30.59
N ALA A 382 -2.76 18.54 -31.06
CA ALA A 382 -1.76 19.39 -30.42
C ALA A 382 -2.16 19.78 -29.00
N ALA A 383 -3.45 20.07 -28.74
CA ALA A 383 -3.96 20.44 -27.44
C ALA A 383 -3.86 19.27 -26.44
N GLN A 384 -4.22 18.07 -26.87
CA GLN A 384 -4.10 16.86 -26.04
C GLN A 384 -2.65 16.52 -25.70
N ARG A 385 -1.72 16.66 -26.65
CA ARG A 385 -0.27 16.48 -26.42
C ARG A 385 0.26 17.52 -25.43
N GLN A 386 -0.16 18.76 -25.54
CA GLN A 386 0.20 19.84 -24.62
C GLN A 386 -0.40 19.60 -23.23
N LEU A 387 -1.65 19.14 -23.14
CA LEU A 387 -2.31 18.77 -21.88
C LEU A 387 -1.54 17.67 -21.14
N ILE A 388 -1.16 16.58 -21.83
CA ILE A 388 -0.35 15.50 -21.25
C ILE A 388 0.95 16.05 -20.68
N LYS A 389 1.68 16.88 -21.45
CA LYS A 389 2.94 17.48 -20.97
C LYS A 389 2.73 18.38 -19.74
N GLY A 390 1.66 19.18 -19.75
CA GLY A 390 1.31 20.04 -18.63
C GLY A 390 0.96 19.26 -17.36
N ILE A 391 0.17 18.18 -17.47
CA ILE A 391 -0.16 17.28 -16.36
C ILE A 391 1.13 16.67 -15.79
N ASN A 392 2.01 16.19 -16.65
CA ASN A 392 3.29 15.60 -16.25
C ASN A 392 4.19 16.63 -15.52
N CYS A 393 4.13 17.90 -15.89
CA CYS A 393 4.83 18.97 -15.18
C CYS A 393 4.26 19.17 -13.76
N VAL A 394 2.94 19.11 -13.57
CA VAL A 394 2.32 19.09 -12.24
C VAL A 394 2.81 17.88 -11.42
N GLU A 395 2.78 16.70 -12.04
CA GLU A 395 3.19 15.42 -11.42
C GLU A 395 4.70 15.30 -11.16
N SER A 396 5.48 16.30 -11.54
CA SER A 396 6.92 16.40 -11.29
C SER A 396 7.34 17.71 -10.61
N LEU A 397 6.37 18.47 -10.06
CA LEU A 397 6.54 19.76 -9.39
C LEU A 397 7.24 20.84 -10.25
N ARG A 398 7.16 20.74 -11.57
CA ARG A 398 7.60 21.81 -12.51
C ARG A 398 6.45 22.79 -12.70
N LEU A 399 6.06 23.47 -11.61
CA LEU A 399 4.80 24.19 -11.52
C LEU A 399 4.71 25.39 -12.48
N GLN A 400 5.80 26.13 -12.70
CA GLN A 400 5.83 27.24 -13.67
C GLN A 400 5.61 26.76 -15.11
N GLU A 401 6.30 25.68 -15.50
CA GLU A 401 6.12 25.05 -16.82
C GLU A 401 4.70 24.48 -16.97
N ALA A 402 4.14 23.88 -15.91
CA ALA A 402 2.78 23.41 -15.89
C ALA A 402 1.79 24.55 -16.18
N GLU A 403 1.93 25.70 -15.50
CA GLU A 403 1.07 26.87 -15.73
C GLU A 403 1.20 27.41 -17.16
N GLN A 404 2.40 27.46 -17.73
CA GLN A 404 2.61 27.88 -19.12
C GLN A 404 1.94 26.97 -20.14
N LEU A 405 1.94 25.65 -19.88
CA LEU A 405 1.31 24.67 -20.77
C LEU A 405 -0.21 24.58 -20.59
N LEU A 406 -0.72 24.66 -19.36
CA LEU A 406 -2.12 24.39 -19.05
C LEU A 406 -3.03 25.63 -19.22
N ARG A 407 -2.54 26.84 -18.89
CA ARG A 407 -3.34 28.05 -18.95
C ARG A 407 -3.90 28.35 -20.35
N PRO A 408 -3.12 28.29 -21.45
CA PRO A 408 -3.64 28.48 -22.79
C PRO A 408 -4.75 27.48 -23.17
N LEU A 409 -4.70 26.25 -22.65
CA LEU A 409 -5.73 25.24 -22.88
C LEU A 409 -7.00 25.53 -22.06
N ALA A 410 -6.84 25.93 -20.81
CA ALA A 410 -7.95 26.26 -19.91
C ALA A 410 -8.77 27.45 -20.41
N ASP A 411 -8.10 28.47 -20.96
CA ASP A 411 -8.69 29.73 -21.35
C ASP A 411 -9.23 29.76 -22.82
N ASN A 412 -8.97 28.71 -23.63
CA ASN A 412 -9.36 28.64 -25.02
C ASN A 412 -10.79 28.07 -25.20
N PRO A 413 -11.81 28.92 -25.49
CA PRO A 413 -13.20 28.46 -25.64
C PRO A 413 -13.44 27.57 -26.86
N ALA A 414 -12.53 27.53 -27.83
CA ALA A 414 -12.63 26.67 -29.01
C ALA A 414 -12.29 25.20 -28.74
N LEU A 415 -11.66 24.90 -27.59
CA LEU A 415 -11.35 23.54 -27.19
C LEU A 415 -12.54 22.85 -26.53
N SER A 416 -12.57 21.52 -26.56
CA SER A 416 -13.63 20.73 -25.93
C SER A 416 -13.70 20.96 -24.41
N LYS A 417 -14.86 20.70 -23.82
CA LYS A 417 -15.08 20.78 -22.38
C LYS A 417 -14.15 19.87 -21.62
N GLU A 418 -13.83 18.68 -22.14
CA GLU A 418 -12.93 17.69 -21.57
C GLU A 418 -11.52 18.25 -21.41
N ILE A 419 -10.94 18.80 -22.50
CA ILE A 419 -9.58 19.37 -22.49
C ILE A 419 -9.51 20.56 -21.53
N ARG A 420 -10.48 21.46 -21.62
CA ARG A 420 -10.53 22.67 -20.78
C ARG A 420 -10.71 22.33 -19.30
N SER A 421 -11.62 21.42 -18.98
CA SER A 421 -11.91 21.00 -17.62
C SER A 421 -10.71 20.29 -16.99
N GLU A 422 -10.06 19.39 -17.72
CA GLU A 422 -8.85 18.68 -17.27
C GLU A 422 -7.65 19.65 -17.10
N ALA A 423 -7.53 20.64 -18.00
CA ALA A 423 -6.53 21.71 -17.87
C ALA A 423 -6.78 22.60 -16.64
N LEU A 424 -8.03 23.02 -16.39
CA LEU A 424 -8.42 23.81 -15.21
C LEU A 424 -8.16 23.05 -13.91
N TYR A 425 -8.55 21.77 -13.84
CA TYR A 425 -8.32 20.93 -12.68
C TYR A 425 -6.81 20.83 -12.37
N ASN A 426 -6.00 20.52 -13.38
CA ASN A 426 -4.55 20.36 -13.17
C ASN A 426 -3.84 21.71 -12.94
N LEU A 427 -4.33 22.79 -13.46
CA LEU A 427 -3.86 24.14 -13.12
C LEU A 427 -4.17 24.46 -11.64
N GLY A 428 -5.36 24.08 -11.16
CA GLY A 428 -5.72 24.13 -9.74
C GLY A 428 -4.76 23.28 -8.88
N GLU A 429 -4.44 22.07 -9.32
CA GLU A 429 -3.43 21.22 -8.64
C GLU A 429 -2.05 21.90 -8.62
N SER A 430 -1.60 22.50 -9.72
CA SER A 430 -0.32 23.24 -9.78
C SER A 430 -0.27 24.38 -8.75
N LEU A 431 -1.34 25.18 -8.69
CA LEU A 431 -1.43 26.29 -7.72
C LEU A 431 -1.49 25.80 -6.27
N ARG A 432 -2.24 24.71 -6.03
CA ARG A 432 -2.33 24.10 -4.69
C ARG A 432 -0.98 23.58 -4.22
N GLU A 433 -0.24 22.87 -5.07
CA GLU A 433 1.13 22.41 -4.77
C GLU A 433 2.10 23.59 -4.56
N GLY A 434 1.87 24.72 -5.23
CA GLY A 434 2.61 25.96 -5.03
C GLY A 434 2.15 26.81 -3.83
N ASN A 435 1.30 26.26 -2.94
CA ASN A 435 0.68 26.96 -1.80
C ASN A 435 -0.19 28.17 -2.17
N ARG A 436 -0.61 28.31 -3.43
CA ARG A 436 -1.52 29.36 -3.93
C ARG A 436 -2.98 28.89 -3.89
N THR A 437 -3.41 28.37 -2.74
CA THR A 437 -4.70 27.69 -2.58
C THR A 437 -5.91 28.58 -2.83
N ALA A 438 -5.80 29.90 -2.53
CA ALA A 438 -6.87 30.85 -2.81
C ALA A 438 -7.14 31.01 -4.32
N GLU A 439 -6.11 30.91 -5.15
CA GLU A 439 -6.21 30.97 -6.61
C GLU A 439 -6.64 29.63 -7.22
N ALA A 440 -6.37 28.51 -6.54
CA ALA A 440 -6.77 27.18 -7.00
C ALA A 440 -8.30 26.95 -6.94
N ILE A 441 -8.97 27.44 -5.90
CA ILE A 441 -10.42 27.21 -5.70
C ILE A 441 -11.27 27.69 -6.91
N PRO A 442 -11.09 28.92 -7.44
CA PRO A 442 -11.83 29.34 -8.63
C PRO A 442 -11.62 28.45 -9.85
N LEU A 443 -10.44 27.87 -10.02
CA LEU A 443 -10.15 26.99 -11.16
C LEU A 443 -10.89 25.65 -11.03
N TYR A 444 -10.93 25.07 -9.84
CA TYR A 444 -11.72 23.87 -9.59
C TYR A 444 -13.22 24.13 -9.82
N LEU A 445 -13.75 25.28 -9.40
CA LEU A 445 -15.15 25.64 -9.65
C LEU A 445 -15.43 25.78 -11.15
N LYS A 446 -14.55 26.47 -11.90
CA LYS A 446 -14.68 26.57 -13.37
C LYS A 446 -14.59 25.20 -14.06
N ALA A 447 -13.75 24.27 -13.56
CA ALA A 447 -13.67 22.90 -14.08
C ALA A 447 -15.00 22.15 -13.91
N ILE A 448 -15.68 22.36 -12.77
CA ILE A 448 -17.01 21.79 -12.49
C ILE A 448 -18.08 22.38 -13.40
N GLU A 449 -18.09 23.71 -13.59
CA GLU A 449 -19.07 24.42 -14.41
C GLU A 449 -19.06 24.01 -15.89
N LEU A 450 -17.95 23.45 -16.38
CA LEU A 450 -17.87 22.94 -17.75
C LEU A 450 -18.67 21.65 -17.97
N GLU A 451 -18.92 20.88 -16.90
CA GLU A 451 -19.66 19.61 -16.94
C GLU A 451 -19.14 18.65 -18.03
N PRO A 452 -17.84 18.19 -17.93
CA PRO A 452 -17.27 17.30 -18.93
C PRO A 452 -18.01 15.96 -18.93
N ALA A 453 -18.47 15.52 -20.09
CA ALA A 453 -19.29 14.32 -20.23
C ALA A 453 -18.48 13.02 -20.13
N GLU A 454 -17.26 13.00 -20.68
CA GLU A 454 -16.37 11.84 -20.69
C GLU A 454 -15.47 11.81 -19.45
N GLU A 455 -14.98 12.95 -18.98
CA GLU A 455 -14.09 13.08 -17.82
C GLU A 455 -14.87 13.45 -16.54
N ARG A 456 -15.95 12.74 -16.28
CA ARG A 456 -16.89 12.99 -15.17
C ARG A 456 -16.24 12.97 -13.79
N TRP A 457 -15.12 12.30 -13.63
CA TRP A 457 -14.35 12.26 -12.38
C TRP A 457 -13.85 13.64 -11.93
N ILE A 458 -13.66 14.59 -12.87
CA ILE A 458 -13.13 15.92 -12.57
C ILE A 458 -14.03 16.68 -11.59
N MET A 459 -15.35 16.57 -11.74
CA MET A 459 -16.29 17.31 -10.88
C MET A 459 -16.22 16.89 -9.40
N PRO A 460 -16.43 15.61 -9.03
CA PRO A 460 -16.35 15.20 -7.62
C PRO A 460 -14.94 15.37 -7.05
N TRP A 461 -13.89 15.12 -7.83
CA TRP A 461 -12.53 15.35 -7.38
C TRP A 461 -12.21 16.84 -7.15
N SER A 462 -12.75 17.74 -7.97
CA SER A 462 -12.61 19.19 -7.75
C SER A 462 -13.28 19.63 -6.45
N TYR A 463 -14.50 19.16 -6.16
CA TYR A 463 -15.15 19.42 -4.87
C TYR A 463 -14.34 18.88 -3.69
N TYR A 464 -13.80 17.69 -3.82
CA TYR A 464 -12.96 17.11 -2.79
C TYR A 464 -11.66 17.94 -2.56
N ARG A 465 -11.01 18.42 -3.62
CA ARG A 465 -9.84 19.31 -3.48
C ARG A 465 -10.15 20.62 -2.76
N ILE A 466 -11.30 21.21 -3.04
CA ILE A 466 -11.77 22.39 -2.31
C ILE A 466 -12.01 22.04 -0.83
N ALA A 467 -12.60 20.88 -0.55
CA ALA A 467 -12.80 20.40 0.81
C ALA A 467 -11.47 20.22 1.57
N GLU A 468 -10.44 19.60 0.93
CA GLU A 468 -9.09 19.46 1.50
C GLU A 468 -8.46 20.84 1.81
N ILE A 469 -8.58 21.82 0.92
CA ILE A 469 -8.08 23.18 1.14
C ILE A 469 -8.72 23.80 2.38
N HIS A 470 -10.05 23.71 2.50
CA HIS A 470 -10.77 24.25 3.66
C HIS A 470 -10.45 23.51 4.94
N PHE A 471 -10.29 22.19 4.88
CA PHE A 471 -9.87 21.37 6.01
C PHE A 471 -8.52 21.82 6.56
N ASN A 472 -7.51 21.93 5.69
CA ASN A 472 -6.16 22.34 6.03
C ASN A 472 -6.11 23.80 6.57
N ALA A 473 -7.07 24.63 6.16
CA ALA A 473 -7.25 25.99 6.69
C ALA A 473 -8.07 26.05 8.00
N GLY A 474 -8.41 24.90 8.61
CA GLY A 474 -9.22 24.83 9.84
C GLY A 474 -10.72 25.12 9.66
N LYS A 475 -11.19 25.33 8.44
CA LYS A 475 -12.59 25.68 8.11
C LYS A 475 -13.45 24.41 7.96
N ARG A 476 -13.66 23.69 9.08
CA ARG A 476 -14.27 22.35 9.10
C ARG A 476 -15.67 22.31 8.47
N GLU A 477 -16.53 23.29 8.70
CA GLU A 477 -17.90 23.31 8.16
C GLU A 477 -17.91 23.50 6.63
N LEU A 478 -17.05 24.37 6.10
CA LEU A 478 -16.90 24.51 4.65
C LEU A 478 -16.35 23.21 4.03
N SER A 479 -15.38 22.57 4.68
CA SER A 479 -14.88 21.27 4.22
C SER A 479 -16.00 20.24 4.13
N ARG A 480 -16.84 20.12 5.17
CA ARG A 480 -18.02 19.22 5.17
C ARG A 480 -19.00 19.55 4.04
N THR A 481 -19.31 20.82 3.83
CA THR A 481 -20.19 21.26 2.74
C THR A 481 -19.69 20.79 1.39
N TYR A 482 -18.40 20.91 1.13
CA TYR A 482 -17.82 20.45 -0.14
C TYR A 482 -17.71 18.93 -0.25
N ILE A 483 -17.50 18.22 0.85
CA ILE A 483 -17.57 16.75 0.88
C ILE A 483 -18.99 16.27 0.51
N GLU A 484 -20.05 16.88 1.06
CA GLU A 484 -21.42 16.50 0.71
C GLU A 484 -21.71 16.70 -0.79
N LYS A 485 -21.14 17.74 -1.41
CA LYS A 485 -21.27 17.94 -2.86
C LYS A 485 -20.63 16.84 -3.70
N THR A 486 -19.64 16.11 -3.18
CA THR A 486 -19.06 14.98 -3.92
C THR A 486 -19.99 13.79 -4.01
N LYS A 487 -20.89 13.62 -3.04
CA LYS A 487 -21.76 12.43 -2.90
C LYS A 487 -22.90 12.38 -3.92
N VAL A 488 -23.20 13.47 -4.59
CA VAL A 488 -24.24 13.51 -5.64
C VAL A 488 -23.79 12.86 -6.95
N PHE A 489 -22.49 12.58 -7.08
CA PHE A 489 -21.91 11.97 -8.27
C PHE A 489 -21.73 10.47 -8.10
N SER A 490 -21.98 9.71 -9.17
CA SER A 490 -21.77 8.26 -9.22
C SER A 490 -21.40 7.81 -10.63
N GLY A 491 -20.79 6.61 -10.73
CA GLY A 491 -20.45 6.00 -12.02
C GLY A 491 -19.32 6.73 -12.76
N TYR A 492 -18.32 7.24 -12.04
CA TYR A 492 -17.15 7.90 -12.60
C TYR A 492 -15.86 7.14 -12.27
N ASP A 493 -14.81 7.42 -13.04
CA ASP A 493 -13.50 6.81 -12.80
C ASP A 493 -12.91 7.24 -11.44
N PHE A 494 -12.22 6.33 -10.75
CA PHE A 494 -11.62 6.56 -9.44
C PHE A 494 -12.61 6.83 -8.29
N GLN A 495 -13.91 6.55 -8.47
CA GLN A 495 -14.93 6.73 -7.43
C GLN A 495 -14.61 5.98 -6.15
N GLU A 496 -14.17 4.72 -6.25
CA GLU A 496 -13.82 3.89 -5.09
C GLU A 496 -12.70 4.52 -4.26
N TRP A 497 -11.72 5.14 -4.94
CA TRP A 497 -10.64 5.85 -4.27
C TRP A 497 -11.12 7.10 -3.55
N LEU A 498 -11.95 7.91 -4.22
CA LEU A 498 -12.51 9.11 -3.62
C LEU A 498 -13.41 8.78 -2.42
N THR A 499 -14.25 7.76 -2.52
CA THR A 499 -15.10 7.29 -1.42
C THR A 499 -14.24 6.89 -0.21
N PHE A 500 -13.16 6.14 -0.43
CA PHE A 500 -12.22 5.80 0.63
C PHE A 500 -11.62 7.05 1.31
N LEU A 501 -11.18 8.04 0.54
CA LEU A 501 -10.61 9.28 1.09
C LEU A 501 -11.63 10.03 1.94
N ILE A 502 -12.88 10.13 1.49
CA ILE A 502 -13.98 10.79 2.21
C ILE A 502 -14.29 10.05 3.52
N GLU A 503 -14.39 8.73 3.51
CA GLU A 503 -14.66 7.93 4.72
C GLU A 503 -13.50 8.03 5.74
N ARG A 504 -12.26 8.00 5.25
CA ARG A 504 -11.07 8.23 6.06
C ARG A 504 -11.10 9.60 6.74
N ASP A 505 -11.34 10.66 5.97
CA ASP A 505 -11.36 12.03 6.46
C ASP A 505 -12.49 12.23 7.48
N ALA A 506 -13.66 11.63 7.24
CA ALA A 506 -14.76 11.62 8.19
C ALA A 506 -14.41 10.91 9.50
N THR A 507 -13.55 9.90 9.46
CA THR A 507 -13.05 9.19 10.66
C THR A 507 -12.03 10.04 11.40
N LEU A 508 -11.09 10.67 10.69
CA LEU A 508 -10.08 11.57 11.28
C LEU A 508 -10.69 12.87 11.83
N LEU A 509 -11.85 13.32 11.35
CA LEU A 509 -12.58 14.49 11.84
C LEU A 509 -13.32 14.24 13.15
N LYS A 510 -13.55 12.97 13.54
CA LYS A 510 -14.27 12.59 14.76
C LYS A 510 -13.36 12.47 16.00
N GLY A 511 -12.09 12.31 15.80
CA GLY A 511 -11.05 12.32 16.83
C GLY A 511 -10.38 13.68 16.91
#